data_eb8cc3a4ea8f7a7cac25e62e646b9c96
#
_entry.id   eb8cc3a4ea8f7a7cac25e62e646b9c96
#
_cell.length_a   1.000
_cell.length_b   1.000
_cell.length_c   1.000
_cell.angle_alpha   90.00
_cell.angle_beta   90.00
_cell.angle_gamma   90.00
#
_symmetry.space_group_name_H-M   'P 1'
#
loop_
_entity.id
_entity.type
_entity.pdbx_description
1 polymer ?
#
loop_
_entity_poly.entity_id
_entity_poly.type
_entity_poly.pdbx_seq_one_letter_code
_entity_poly.pdbx_strand_id
1 'polypeptide(L)'
;MTSSVEIRTLTTPQELFAAAAEEVVRTANEAVAKRGRFTIALSGGSTPKNLYNLLATNARTALPWDRMFFFWGDERYVPPNDPDSNYHMADEIMLSKIPVAPGNVFRIRIENPDAAAVAENYEQTLRKFFELQPEQVPIFDLILLGMGPDGHTASLFPGTAALKEKSRLVVANWVEKMKTHRITLTLPVLNAARCVTFLVSGTDKASVLHTVLEENVPGEQYPSKLVKPSDGKLIWLLDRAAASQLTSQT
;
A
#
# COMPACT_ATOMS: atom_id res chain seq x y z
N MET A 1 -17.60 -2.18 -13.28
CA MET A 1 -18.21 -2.21 -11.92
C MET A 1 -18.10 -0.82 -11.36
N THR A 2 -19.09 -0.32 -10.64
CA THR A 2 -18.99 1.01 -9.99
C THR A 2 -18.01 0.94 -8.83
N SER A 3 -17.10 1.89 -8.76
CA SER A 3 -16.18 2.09 -7.63
C SER A 3 -16.99 2.20 -6.32
N SER A 4 -16.62 1.44 -5.29
CA SER A 4 -17.26 1.50 -3.98
C SER A 4 -16.26 1.96 -2.93
N VAL A 5 -16.68 2.88 -2.09
CA VAL A 5 -15.91 3.34 -0.91
C VAL A 5 -16.58 2.76 0.34
N GLU A 6 -15.79 2.13 1.19
CA GLU A 6 -16.23 1.56 2.45
C GLU A 6 -15.35 2.10 3.57
N ILE A 7 -15.96 2.59 4.65
CA ILE A 7 -15.26 3.06 5.85
C ILE A 7 -15.72 2.18 7.00
N ARG A 8 -14.76 1.54 7.68
CA ARG A 8 -15.02 0.72 8.87
C ARG A 8 -14.24 1.28 10.05
N THR A 9 -14.97 1.68 11.09
CA THR A 9 -14.37 2.11 12.36
C THR A 9 -14.39 0.97 13.36
N LEU A 10 -13.20 0.56 13.79
CA LEU A 10 -12.99 -0.51 14.77
C LEU A 10 -12.71 0.12 16.13
N THR A 11 -13.06 -0.60 17.22
CA THR A 11 -12.93 -0.05 18.57
C THR A 11 -11.48 0.14 19.00
N THR A 12 -10.62 -0.80 18.59
CA THR A 12 -9.20 -0.85 18.99
C THR A 12 -8.27 -1.06 17.79
N PRO A 13 -6.97 -0.72 17.91
CA PRO A 13 -5.99 -1.07 16.89
C PRO A 13 -5.92 -2.58 16.63
N GLN A 14 -6.11 -3.41 17.65
CA GLN A 14 -6.08 -4.88 17.52
C GLN A 14 -7.22 -5.40 16.65
N GLU A 15 -8.42 -4.84 16.82
CA GLU A 15 -9.57 -5.16 15.96
C GLU A 15 -9.34 -4.69 14.52
N LEU A 16 -8.69 -3.53 14.32
CA LEU A 16 -8.29 -3.05 13.00
C LEU A 16 -7.34 -4.04 12.32
N PHE A 17 -6.31 -4.52 13.03
CA PHE A 17 -5.38 -5.49 12.47
C PHE A 17 -6.06 -6.82 12.13
N ALA A 18 -6.99 -7.28 12.97
CA ALA A 18 -7.78 -8.48 12.71
C ALA A 18 -8.66 -8.32 11.46
N ALA A 19 -9.41 -7.22 11.36
CA ALA A 19 -10.24 -6.92 10.19
C ALA A 19 -9.39 -6.80 8.90
N ALA A 20 -8.20 -6.20 9.00
CA ALA A 20 -7.27 -6.15 7.87
C ALA A 20 -6.77 -7.55 7.46
N ALA A 21 -6.48 -8.41 8.42
CA ALA A 21 -6.08 -9.80 8.14
C ALA A 21 -7.19 -10.59 7.47
N GLU A 22 -8.43 -10.46 7.95
CA GLU A 22 -9.62 -11.06 7.32
C GLU A 22 -9.80 -10.58 5.87
N GLU A 23 -9.61 -9.28 5.61
CA GLU A 23 -9.70 -8.70 4.27
C GLU A 23 -8.62 -9.27 3.34
N VAL A 24 -7.37 -9.42 3.82
CA VAL A 24 -6.29 -10.06 3.05
C VAL A 24 -6.64 -11.52 2.74
N VAL A 25 -7.09 -12.30 3.74
CA VAL A 25 -7.47 -13.72 3.57
C VAL A 25 -8.60 -13.85 2.56
N ARG A 26 -9.66 -13.05 2.71
CA ARG A 26 -10.81 -13.05 1.80
C ARG A 26 -10.39 -12.73 0.36
N THR A 27 -9.64 -11.63 0.19
CA THR A 27 -9.23 -11.16 -1.14
C THR A 27 -8.25 -12.15 -1.80
N ALA A 28 -7.34 -12.74 -1.02
CA ALA A 28 -6.38 -13.73 -1.52
C ALA A 28 -7.10 -14.99 -2.03
N ASN A 29 -8.00 -15.56 -1.24
CA ASN A 29 -8.74 -16.76 -1.62
C ASN A 29 -9.66 -16.51 -2.83
N GLU A 30 -10.35 -15.37 -2.88
CA GLU A 30 -11.16 -14.98 -4.04
C GLU A 30 -10.29 -14.79 -5.31
N ALA A 31 -9.12 -14.14 -5.18
CA ALA A 31 -8.22 -13.93 -6.30
C ALA A 31 -7.66 -15.24 -6.84
N VAL A 32 -7.22 -16.13 -5.96
CA VAL A 32 -6.70 -17.45 -6.36
C VAL A 32 -7.80 -18.29 -7.01
N ALA A 33 -9.00 -18.31 -6.44
CA ALA A 33 -10.13 -19.04 -7.03
C ALA A 33 -10.52 -18.52 -8.43
N LYS A 34 -10.44 -17.20 -8.66
CA LYS A 34 -10.85 -16.58 -9.92
C LYS A 34 -9.73 -16.51 -10.97
N ARG A 35 -8.47 -16.34 -10.56
CA ARG A 35 -7.33 -16.00 -11.43
C ARG A 35 -6.09 -16.89 -11.23
N GLY A 36 -6.15 -17.85 -10.31
CA GLY A 36 -5.05 -18.75 -10.01
C GLY A 36 -3.88 -18.13 -9.24
N ARG A 37 -3.94 -16.84 -8.94
CA ARG A 37 -2.91 -16.10 -8.19
C ARG A 37 -3.49 -14.92 -7.43
N PHE A 38 -2.75 -14.44 -6.44
CA PHE A 38 -3.03 -13.21 -5.70
C PHE A 38 -1.82 -12.29 -5.71
N THR A 39 -2.02 -11.03 -6.08
CA THR A 39 -0.99 -10.00 -6.12
C THR A 39 -1.27 -8.92 -5.07
N ILE A 40 -0.31 -8.71 -4.18
CA ILE A 40 -0.43 -7.70 -3.11
C ILE A 40 0.75 -6.75 -3.11
N ALA A 41 0.47 -5.44 -3.04
CA ALA A 41 1.48 -4.43 -2.77
C ALA A 41 1.45 -4.07 -1.27
N LEU A 42 2.59 -4.28 -0.62
CA LEU A 42 2.80 -4.04 0.81
C LEU A 42 3.16 -2.57 1.06
N SER A 43 2.90 -2.09 2.27
CA SER A 43 3.32 -0.77 2.76
C SER A 43 4.19 -0.87 4.00
N GLY A 44 4.93 0.19 4.28
CA GLY A 44 5.68 0.34 5.52
C GLY A 44 4.86 0.93 6.67
N GLY A 45 5.47 1.02 7.84
CA GLY A 45 4.88 1.64 9.02
C GLY A 45 4.42 0.67 10.10
N SER A 46 4.11 1.20 11.28
CA SER A 46 3.76 0.41 12.46
C SER A 46 2.44 -0.36 12.32
N THR A 47 1.44 0.23 11.67
CA THR A 47 0.13 -0.41 11.47
C THR A 47 0.23 -1.65 10.57
N PRO A 48 0.84 -1.58 9.35
CA PRO A 48 1.09 -2.76 8.54
C PRO A 48 1.99 -3.80 9.20
N LYS A 49 2.99 -3.40 10.00
CA LYS A 49 3.84 -4.32 10.75
C LYS A 49 3.03 -5.29 11.62
N ASN A 50 2.02 -4.77 12.35
CA ASN A 50 1.16 -5.59 13.18
C ASN A 50 0.26 -6.52 12.35
N LEU A 51 -0.27 -6.06 11.22
CA LEU A 51 -0.99 -6.91 10.28
C LEU A 51 -0.10 -8.05 9.77
N TYR A 52 1.15 -7.77 9.36
CA TYR A 52 2.06 -8.80 8.84
C TYR A 52 2.37 -9.87 9.89
N ASN A 53 2.51 -9.48 11.15
CA ASN A 53 2.65 -10.44 12.24
C ASN A 53 1.42 -11.35 12.36
N LEU A 54 0.20 -10.82 12.27
CA LEU A 54 -1.03 -11.62 12.32
C LEU A 54 -1.14 -12.56 11.12
N LEU A 55 -0.76 -12.13 9.93
CA LEU A 55 -0.75 -12.98 8.74
C LEU A 55 0.22 -14.15 8.89
N ALA A 56 1.40 -13.91 9.46
CA ALA A 56 2.42 -14.94 9.67
C ALA A 56 2.10 -15.92 10.80
N THR A 57 1.19 -15.55 11.71
CA THR A 57 0.84 -16.34 12.89
C THR A 57 -0.59 -16.88 12.79
N ASN A 58 -1.58 -16.05 13.10
CA ASN A 58 -2.98 -16.43 13.24
C ASN A 58 -3.64 -16.85 11.91
N ALA A 59 -3.32 -16.15 10.82
CA ALA A 59 -3.89 -16.44 9.49
C ALA A 59 -3.01 -17.35 8.63
N ARG A 60 -1.91 -17.88 9.18
CA ARG A 60 -0.89 -18.63 8.42
C ARG A 60 -1.46 -19.82 7.62
N THR A 61 -2.42 -20.53 8.16
CA THR A 61 -3.03 -21.70 7.50
C THR A 61 -4.19 -21.33 6.58
N ALA A 62 -4.68 -20.10 6.64
CA ALA A 62 -5.82 -19.64 5.84
C ALA A 62 -5.41 -19.03 4.50
N LEU A 63 -4.10 -18.82 4.25
CA LEU A 63 -3.57 -18.16 3.08
C LEU A 63 -2.88 -19.13 2.12
N PRO A 64 -3.14 -19.00 0.81
CA PRO A 64 -2.52 -19.81 -0.26
C PRO A 64 -1.13 -19.26 -0.64
N TRP A 65 -0.14 -19.36 0.24
CA TRP A 65 1.17 -18.73 0.14
C TRP A 65 1.91 -19.02 -1.16
N ASP A 66 1.75 -20.21 -1.73
CA ASP A 66 2.33 -20.65 -3.00
C ASP A 66 1.76 -19.90 -4.22
N ARG A 67 0.60 -19.28 -4.05
CA ARG A 67 -0.10 -18.49 -5.07
C ARG A 67 -0.08 -16.99 -4.82
N MET A 68 0.60 -16.55 -3.76
CA MET A 68 0.72 -15.14 -3.40
C MET A 68 2.01 -14.54 -3.96
N PHE A 69 1.90 -13.32 -4.51
CA PHE A 69 3.00 -12.57 -5.11
C PHE A 69 3.08 -11.20 -4.43
N PHE A 70 4.23 -10.91 -3.83
CA PHE A 70 4.45 -9.76 -2.97
C PHE A 70 5.24 -8.67 -3.68
N PHE A 71 4.72 -7.46 -3.61
CA PHE A 71 5.27 -6.23 -4.15
C PHE A 71 5.28 -5.16 -3.06
N TRP A 72 5.84 -3.97 -3.35
CA TRP A 72 5.82 -2.83 -2.45
C TRP A 72 5.18 -1.62 -3.15
N GLY A 73 4.34 -0.88 -2.42
CA GLY A 73 3.75 0.37 -2.87
C GLY A 73 4.76 1.50 -2.91
N ASP A 74 5.71 1.48 -1.98
CA ASP A 74 6.84 2.39 -1.90
C ASP A 74 7.99 1.79 -1.11
N GLU A 75 9.18 2.38 -1.25
CA GLU A 75 10.35 2.00 -0.45
C GLU A 75 11.18 3.23 -0.11
N ARG A 76 11.85 3.15 1.07
CA ARG A 76 12.83 4.10 1.52
C ARG A 76 14.14 3.86 0.77
N TYR A 77 14.80 4.94 0.37
CA TYR A 77 16.07 4.84 -0.36
C TYR A 77 17.23 4.60 0.62
N VAL A 78 17.21 3.42 1.25
CA VAL A 78 18.16 2.92 2.24
C VAL A 78 18.52 1.47 1.94
N PRO A 79 19.65 0.93 2.39
CA PRO A 79 20.02 -0.48 2.18
C PRO A 79 18.91 -1.47 2.58
N PRO A 80 18.79 -2.64 1.92
CA PRO A 80 17.70 -3.58 2.15
C PRO A 80 17.70 -4.25 3.54
N ASN A 81 18.74 -4.07 4.32
CA ASN A 81 18.88 -4.51 5.71
C ASN A 81 18.79 -3.35 6.72
N ASP A 82 18.49 -2.15 6.25
CA ASP A 82 18.31 -0.98 7.10
C ASP A 82 16.99 -1.09 7.89
N PRO A 83 16.95 -0.69 9.17
CA PRO A 83 15.71 -0.70 9.97
C PRO A 83 14.57 0.12 9.35
N ASP A 84 14.88 1.13 8.54
CA ASP A 84 13.90 1.95 7.85
C ASP A 84 13.38 1.32 6.55
N SER A 85 13.95 0.22 6.07
CA SER A 85 13.47 -0.45 4.85
C SER A 85 12.10 -1.11 5.07
N ASN A 86 11.17 -0.81 4.16
CA ASN A 86 9.86 -1.47 4.14
C ASN A 86 9.97 -2.97 3.84
N TYR A 87 10.91 -3.33 2.95
CA TYR A 87 11.23 -4.72 2.67
C TYR A 87 11.78 -5.43 3.90
N HIS A 88 12.77 -4.85 4.56
CA HIS A 88 13.38 -5.45 5.77
C HIS A 88 12.33 -5.75 6.83
N MET A 89 11.47 -4.78 7.13
CA MET A 89 10.38 -4.96 8.09
C MET A 89 9.45 -6.11 7.69
N ALA A 90 9.03 -6.18 6.42
CA ALA A 90 8.12 -7.23 5.96
C ALA A 90 8.79 -8.61 5.97
N ASP A 91 10.08 -8.67 5.64
CA ASP A 91 10.86 -9.91 5.67
C ASP A 91 11.03 -10.43 7.09
N GLU A 92 11.49 -9.60 8.01
CA GLU A 92 11.70 -9.95 9.40
C GLU A 92 10.42 -10.43 10.10
N ILE A 93 9.31 -9.75 9.84
CA ILE A 93 8.05 -10.01 10.55
C ILE A 93 7.23 -11.12 9.92
N MET A 94 7.26 -11.26 8.60
CA MET A 94 6.37 -12.17 7.88
C MET A 94 7.09 -13.08 6.87
N LEU A 95 7.76 -12.53 5.86
CA LEU A 95 8.16 -13.30 4.69
C LEU A 95 9.13 -14.43 5.02
N SER A 96 10.08 -14.22 5.95
CA SER A 96 11.01 -15.26 6.43
C SER A 96 10.34 -16.36 7.26
N LYS A 97 9.08 -16.18 7.68
CA LYS A 97 8.35 -17.11 8.58
C LYS A 97 7.24 -17.90 7.88
N ILE A 98 6.92 -17.55 6.64
CA ILE A 98 5.86 -18.18 5.85
C ILE A 98 6.46 -18.99 4.70
N PRO A 99 5.73 -19.99 4.15
CA PRO A 99 6.22 -20.82 3.06
C PRO A 99 6.06 -20.14 1.69
N VAL A 100 6.59 -18.91 1.55
CA VAL A 100 6.60 -18.18 0.28
C VAL A 100 7.85 -18.54 -0.52
N ALA A 101 7.68 -18.81 -1.82
CA ALA A 101 8.81 -19.02 -2.71
C ALA A 101 9.58 -17.70 -2.94
N PRO A 102 10.92 -17.69 -2.92
CA PRO A 102 11.71 -16.48 -3.19
C PRO A 102 11.36 -15.79 -4.52
N GLY A 103 10.98 -16.54 -5.53
CA GLY A 103 10.53 -16.03 -6.83
C GLY A 103 9.18 -15.30 -6.81
N ASN A 104 8.45 -15.36 -5.68
CA ASN A 104 7.19 -14.66 -5.50
C ASN A 104 7.33 -13.31 -4.76
N VAL A 105 8.56 -12.91 -4.42
CA VAL A 105 8.86 -11.69 -3.67
C VAL A 105 9.60 -10.71 -4.59
N PHE A 106 8.93 -9.62 -4.95
CA PHE A 106 9.39 -8.61 -5.91
C PHE A 106 9.66 -7.29 -5.17
N ARG A 107 10.75 -7.23 -4.41
CA ARG A 107 11.12 -6.01 -3.69
C ARG A 107 11.66 -4.93 -4.63
N ILE A 108 11.58 -3.67 -4.23
CA ILE A 108 12.27 -2.55 -4.88
C ILE A 108 13.76 -2.67 -4.56
N ARG A 109 14.60 -2.87 -5.59
CA ARG A 109 16.05 -3.08 -5.45
C ARG A 109 16.79 -1.74 -5.49
N ILE A 110 17.09 -1.21 -4.31
CA ILE A 110 17.71 0.10 -4.12
C ILE A 110 19.25 0.08 -4.09
N GLU A 111 19.87 -0.99 -4.55
CA GLU A 111 21.34 -1.12 -4.57
C GLU A 111 22.02 -0.26 -5.66
N ASN A 112 21.25 0.33 -6.57
CA ASN A 112 21.76 1.29 -7.55
C ASN A 112 21.83 2.70 -6.92
N PRO A 113 22.92 3.45 -7.06
CA PRO A 113 23.04 4.82 -6.55
C PRO A 113 22.17 5.84 -7.30
N ASP A 114 21.63 5.49 -8.47
CA ASP A 114 20.68 6.31 -9.23
C ASP A 114 19.25 5.91 -8.89
N ALA A 115 18.54 6.77 -8.16
CA ALA A 115 17.16 6.54 -7.75
C ALA A 115 16.19 6.44 -8.96
N ALA A 116 16.46 7.15 -10.05
CA ALA A 116 15.66 7.07 -11.27
C ALA A 116 15.80 5.69 -11.92
N ALA A 117 17.02 5.17 -12.00
CA ALA A 117 17.27 3.82 -12.50
C ALA A 117 16.64 2.74 -11.62
N VAL A 118 16.61 2.93 -10.29
CA VAL A 118 15.87 2.02 -9.37
C VAL A 118 14.39 2.01 -9.70
N ALA A 119 13.76 3.18 -9.86
CA ALA A 119 12.35 3.29 -10.22
C ALA A 119 12.05 2.63 -11.57
N GLU A 120 12.91 2.85 -12.56
CA GLU A 120 12.77 2.22 -13.87
C GLU A 120 12.88 0.69 -13.80
N ASN A 121 13.86 0.16 -13.09
CA ASN A 121 14.03 -1.28 -12.90
C ASN A 121 12.82 -1.94 -12.23
N TYR A 122 12.22 -1.26 -11.26
CA TYR A 122 11.01 -1.77 -10.62
C TYR A 122 9.80 -1.68 -11.55
N GLU A 123 9.68 -0.61 -12.34
CA GLU A 123 8.66 -0.51 -13.38
C GLU A 123 8.78 -1.65 -14.40
N GLN A 124 9.99 -1.96 -14.87
CA GLN A 124 10.23 -3.09 -15.76
C GLN A 124 9.85 -4.43 -15.13
N THR A 125 10.12 -4.61 -13.82
CA THR A 125 9.69 -5.78 -13.06
C THR A 125 8.17 -5.93 -13.08
N LEU A 126 7.44 -4.84 -12.85
CA LEU A 126 5.97 -4.83 -12.93
C LEU A 126 5.49 -5.13 -14.35
N ARG A 127 6.04 -4.46 -15.37
CA ARG A 127 5.67 -4.68 -16.78
C ARG A 127 5.85 -6.14 -17.17
N LYS A 128 6.97 -6.74 -16.79
CA LYS A 128 7.26 -8.16 -17.09
C LYS A 128 6.30 -9.10 -16.36
N PHE A 129 6.08 -8.90 -15.06
CA PHE A 129 5.23 -9.79 -14.25
C PHE A 129 3.75 -9.74 -14.69
N PHE A 130 3.24 -8.55 -14.99
CA PHE A 130 1.85 -8.35 -15.43
C PHE A 130 1.67 -8.46 -16.94
N GLU A 131 2.74 -8.74 -17.72
CA GLU A 131 2.74 -8.87 -19.20
C GLU A 131 2.15 -7.62 -19.89
N LEU A 132 2.51 -6.42 -19.41
CA LEU A 132 1.91 -5.16 -19.82
C LEU A 132 2.38 -4.70 -21.20
N GLN A 133 1.43 -4.26 -22.03
CA GLN A 133 1.73 -3.44 -23.20
C GLN A 133 2.13 -2.02 -22.77
N PRO A 134 2.77 -1.20 -23.65
CA PRO A 134 3.33 0.11 -23.28
C PRO A 134 2.42 1.01 -22.46
N GLU A 135 1.15 1.15 -22.84
CA GLU A 135 0.18 2.07 -22.20
C GLU A 135 -0.60 1.42 -21.03
N GLN A 136 -0.35 0.14 -20.75
CA GLN A 136 -1.10 -0.56 -19.71
C GLN A 136 -0.49 -0.32 -18.32
N VAL A 137 -1.37 -0.33 -17.31
CA VAL A 137 -1.02 -0.29 -15.90
C VAL A 137 -1.31 -1.63 -15.23
N PRO A 138 -0.50 -2.06 -14.24
CA PRO A 138 -0.74 -3.30 -13.51
C PRO A 138 -2.02 -3.21 -12.68
N ILE A 139 -2.81 -4.27 -12.69
CA ILE A 139 -4.01 -4.39 -11.86
C ILE A 139 -3.71 -5.32 -10.68
N PHE A 140 -3.32 -4.75 -9.57
CA PHE A 140 -3.13 -5.49 -8.31
C PHE A 140 -4.46 -5.96 -7.75
N ASP A 141 -4.46 -7.13 -7.11
CA ASP A 141 -5.64 -7.62 -6.40
C ASP A 141 -5.88 -6.84 -5.12
N LEU A 142 -4.79 -6.48 -4.42
CA LEU A 142 -4.83 -5.67 -3.21
C LEU A 142 -3.61 -4.75 -3.12
N ILE A 143 -3.84 -3.49 -2.79
CA ILE A 143 -2.79 -2.56 -2.35
C ILE A 143 -3.09 -2.13 -0.92
N LEU A 144 -2.14 -2.34 -0.02
CA LEU A 144 -2.20 -1.82 1.34
C LEU A 144 -1.55 -0.45 1.39
N LEU A 145 -2.22 0.51 2.02
CA LEU A 145 -1.73 1.86 2.19
C LEU A 145 -1.85 2.31 3.64
N GLY A 146 -0.91 3.13 4.08
CA GLY A 146 -1.04 3.97 5.26
C GLY A 146 -1.31 5.41 4.89
N MET A 147 -1.54 6.26 5.89
CA MET A 147 -1.68 7.71 5.73
C MET A 147 -0.74 8.43 6.69
N GLY A 148 0.05 9.34 6.16
CA GLY A 148 0.92 10.20 6.97
C GLY A 148 0.17 11.34 7.67
N PRO A 149 0.81 12.04 8.63
CA PRO A 149 0.19 13.17 9.33
C PRO A 149 -0.03 14.41 8.45
N ASP A 150 0.53 14.42 7.26
CA ASP A 150 0.34 15.43 6.20
C ASP A 150 -0.56 14.93 5.06
N GLY A 151 -1.25 13.82 5.26
CA GLY A 151 -2.13 13.21 4.27
C GLY A 151 -1.42 12.53 3.10
N HIS A 152 -0.08 12.35 3.16
CA HIS A 152 0.61 11.54 2.15
C HIS A 152 0.23 10.07 2.26
N THR A 153 0.37 9.35 1.15
CA THR A 153 0.22 7.89 1.11
C THR A 153 1.25 7.28 0.18
N ALA A 154 1.64 6.02 0.40
CA ALA A 154 2.86 5.48 -0.17
C ALA A 154 4.01 6.49 0.02
N SER A 155 4.70 6.90 -1.06
CA SER A 155 5.61 8.06 -1.00
C SER A 155 5.17 9.19 -1.94
N LEU A 156 3.86 9.38 -2.05
CA LEU A 156 3.22 10.51 -2.73
C LEU A 156 2.98 11.64 -1.71
N PHE A 157 3.93 12.57 -1.61
CA PHE A 157 3.88 13.68 -0.66
C PHE A 157 3.26 14.95 -1.26
N PRO A 158 2.62 15.81 -0.43
CA PRO A 158 2.07 17.08 -0.88
C PRO A 158 3.09 17.91 -1.66
N GLY A 159 2.67 18.48 -2.79
CA GLY A 159 3.48 19.38 -3.61
C GLY A 159 4.63 18.73 -4.38
N THR A 160 4.81 17.42 -4.33
CA THR A 160 5.90 16.73 -5.07
C THR A 160 5.52 16.41 -6.51
N ALA A 161 6.54 16.27 -7.37
CA ALA A 161 6.35 15.99 -8.79
C ALA A 161 5.63 14.65 -9.06
N ALA A 162 5.80 13.67 -8.17
CA ALA A 162 5.17 12.36 -8.28
C ALA A 162 3.63 12.41 -8.35
N LEU A 163 3.00 13.45 -7.79
CA LEU A 163 1.54 13.62 -7.86
C LEU A 163 1.02 13.95 -9.27
N LYS A 164 1.88 14.49 -10.11
CA LYS A 164 1.54 14.90 -11.49
C LYS A 164 1.89 13.83 -12.52
N GLU A 165 2.53 12.74 -12.10
CA GLU A 165 2.90 11.65 -12.98
C GLU A 165 1.66 10.87 -13.47
N LYS A 166 1.57 10.66 -14.78
CA LYS A 166 0.42 10.00 -15.42
C LYS A 166 0.79 8.84 -16.33
N SER A 167 2.06 8.72 -16.69
CA SER A 167 2.56 7.75 -17.68
C SER A 167 3.47 6.68 -17.08
N ARG A 168 4.31 7.04 -16.11
CA ARG A 168 5.19 6.08 -15.44
C ARG A 168 4.40 5.28 -14.38
N LEU A 169 4.78 4.03 -14.20
CA LEU A 169 4.22 3.17 -13.14
C LEU A 169 4.89 3.41 -11.79
N VAL A 170 6.19 3.71 -11.84
CA VAL A 170 7.05 3.91 -10.67
C VAL A 170 7.91 5.14 -10.89
N VAL A 171 8.09 5.93 -9.85
CA VAL A 171 8.97 7.11 -9.87
C VAL A 171 9.87 7.18 -8.63
N ALA A 172 11.04 7.80 -8.83
CA ALA A 172 11.86 8.29 -7.74
C ALA A 172 11.37 9.68 -7.35
N ASN A 173 10.80 9.81 -6.15
CA ASN A 173 10.25 11.06 -5.64
C ASN A 173 11.22 11.69 -4.64
N TRP A 174 11.76 12.87 -4.93
CA TRP A 174 12.54 13.64 -3.98
C TRP A 174 11.64 14.26 -2.93
N VAL A 175 11.94 14.01 -1.66
CA VAL A 175 11.16 14.53 -0.52
C VAL A 175 12.02 15.53 0.24
N GLU A 176 11.81 16.82 -0.02
CA GLU A 176 12.65 17.91 0.49
C GLU A 176 12.76 17.93 2.01
N LYS A 177 11.65 17.70 2.73
CA LYS A 177 11.65 17.68 4.21
C LYS A 177 12.50 16.56 4.81
N MET A 178 12.77 15.50 4.04
CA MET A 178 13.57 14.33 4.46
C MET A 178 14.95 14.32 3.80
N LYS A 179 15.20 15.19 2.82
CA LYS A 179 16.41 15.28 2.01
C LYS A 179 16.85 13.92 1.44
N THR A 180 15.90 13.17 0.94
CA THR A 180 16.14 11.85 0.36
C THR A 180 15.12 11.51 -0.72
N HIS A 181 15.46 10.57 -1.58
CA HIS A 181 14.53 9.96 -2.50
C HIS A 181 13.64 8.92 -1.81
N ARG A 182 12.48 8.73 -2.38
CA ARG A 182 11.58 7.61 -2.15
C ARG A 182 11.25 6.98 -3.49
N ILE A 183 11.14 5.67 -3.56
CA ILE A 183 10.65 4.98 -4.76
C ILE A 183 9.19 4.64 -4.51
N THR A 184 8.31 5.02 -5.43
CA THR A 184 6.86 4.89 -5.17
C THR A 184 6.08 4.51 -6.43
N LEU A 185 5.04 3.70 -6.25
CA LEU A 185 3.99 3.55 -7.24
C LEU A 185 3.29 4.90 -7.47
N THR A 186 2.84 5.12 -8.70
CA THR A 186 2.13 6.34 -9.10
C THR A 186 0.63 6.22 -8.88
N LEU A 187 -0.08 7.34 -8.91
CA LEU A 187 -1.56 7.36 -8.79
C LEU A 187 -2.27 6.49 -9.83
N PRO A 188 -1.84 6.47 -11.12
CA PRO A 188 -2.42 5.55 -12.09
C PRO A 188 -2.39 4.08 -11.63
N VAL A 189 -1.29 3.62 -11.04
CA VAL A 189 -1.18 2.24 -10.55
C VAL A 189 -2.06 2.00 -9.33
N LEU A 190 -2.06 2.93 -8.36
CA LEU A 190 -2.90 2.81 -7.16
C LEU A 190 -4.38 2.77 -7.55
N ASN A 191 -4.79 3.60 -8.52
CA ASN A 191 -6.18 3.73 -8.94
C ASN A 191 -6.64 2.65 -9.94
N ALA A 192 -5.73 1.82 -10.45
CA ALA A 192 -6.06 0.66 -11.26
C ALA A 192 -6.30 -0.62 -10.43
N ALA A 193 -5.99 -0.61 -9.14
CA ALA A 193 -6.12 -1.79 -8.29
C ALA A 193 -7.57 -2.23 -8.09
N ARG A 194 -7.80 -3.54 -7.94
CA ARG A 194 -9.12 -4.13 -7.63
C ARG A 194 -9.58 -3.78 -6.23
N CYS A 195 -8.64 -3.67 -5.30
CA CYS A 195 -8.90 -3.25 -3.94
C CYS A 195 -7.71 -2.42 -3.42
N VAL A 196 -8.03 -1.27 -2.83
CA VAL A 196 -7.07 -0.49 -2.04
C VAL A 196 -7.60 -0.41 -0.63
N THR A 197 -6.75 -0.79 0.34
CA THR A 197 -7.11 -0.75 1.76
C THR A 197 -6.17 0.17 2.50
N PHE A 198 -6.71 1.27 3.03
CA PHE A 198 -6.03 2.13 3.98
C PHE A 198 -6.12 1.56 5.39
N LEU A 199 -4.99 1.54 6.08
CA LEU A 199 -4.85 1.15 7.49
C LEU A 199 -4.44 2.39 8.28
N VAL A 200 -5.37 2.98 9.04
CA VAL A 200 -5.14 4.24 9.75
C VAL A 200 -5.47 4.10 11.22
N SER A 201 -4.46 4.25 12.08
CA SER A 201 -4.56 4.07 13.52
C SER A 201 -3.87 5.23 14.25
N GLY A 202 -4.46 5.65 15.37
CA GLY A 202 -3.90 6.63 16.28
C GLY A 202 -4.52 8.02 16.17
N THR A 203 -4.57 8.73 17.30
CA THR A 203 -5.14 10.08 17.43
C THR A 203 -4.40 11.15 16.63
N ASP A 204 -3.11 10.94 16.35
CA ASP A 204 -2.28 11.82 15.52
C ASP A 204 -2.74 11.87 14.05
N LYS A 205 -3.60 10.95 13.62
CA LYS A 205 -4.20 10.91 12.30
C LYS A 205 -5.59 11.58 12.23
N ALA A 206 -6.25 11.81 13.37
CA ALA A 206 -7.66 12.19 13.40
C ALA A 206 -7.98 13.46 12.61
N SER A 207 -7.20 14.53 12.80
CA SER A 207 -7.44 15.81 12.09
C SER A 207 -7.24 15.69 10.59
N VAL A 208 -6.13 15.07 10.15
CA VAL A 208 -5.85 14.90 8.72
C VAL A 208 -6.83 13.93 8.07
N LEU A 209 -7.27 12.90 8.79
CA LEU A 209 -8.28 11.95 8.31
C LEU A 209 -9.62 12.64 8.08
N HIS A 210 -10.07 13.50 9.01
CA HIS A 210 -11.26 14.32 8.83
C HIS A 210 -11.16 15.17 7.56
N THR A 211 -10.04 15.89 7.38
CA THR A 211 -9.81 16.70 6.17
C THR A 211 -9.82 15.85 4.89
N VAL A 212 -9.20 14.67 4.91
CA VAL A 212 -9.16 13.78 3.74
C VAL A 212 -10.54 13.24 3.37
N LEU A 213 -11.34 12.84 4.35
CA LEU A 213 -12.61 12.16 4.10
C LEU A 213 -13.81 13.11 3.98
N GLU A 214 -13.84 14.21 4.74
CA GLU A 214 -15.04 15.01 4.90
C GLU A 214 -14.93 16.45 4.34
N GLU A 215 -13.70 16.99 4.18
CA GLU A 215 -13.56 18.36 3.68
C GLU A 215 -13.40 18.43 2.16
N ASN A 216 -13.85 19.52 1.56
CA ASN A 216 -13.66 19.79 0.13
C ASN A 216 -12.36 20.55 -0.11
N VAL A 217 -11.22 19.88 0.06
CA VAL A 217 -9.88 20.45 -0.16
C VAL A 217 -9.21 19.82 -1.38
N PRO A 218 -8.25 20.53 -2.02
CA PRO A 218 -7.50 19.99 -3.14
C PRO A 218 -6.72 18.71 -2.75
N GLY A 219 -6.88 17.64 -3.50
CA GLY A 219 -6.20 16.37 -3.23
C GLY A 219 -4.68 16.45 -3.31
N GLU A 220 -4.13 17.44 -4.03
CA GLU A 220 -2.68 17.67 -4.09
C GLU A 220 -2.08 18.09 -2.74
N GLN A 221 -2.89 18.67 -1.85
CA GLN A 221 -2.50 19.00 -0.48
C GLN A 221 -2.61 17.78 0.46
N TYR A 222 -3.42 16.81 0.10
CA TYR A 222 -3.67 15.58 0.86
C TYR A 222 -3.70 14.38 -0.09
N PRO A 223 -2.55 13.85 -0.50
CA PRO A 223 -2.46 12.84 -1.56
C PRO A 223 -3.31 11.58 -1.37
N SER A 224 -3.59 11.17 -0.12
CA SER A 224 -4.51 10.07 0.18
C SER A 224 -5.89 10.26 -0.45
N LYS A 225 -6.34 11.52 -0.61
CA LYS A 225 -7.61 11.91 -1.23
C LYS A 225 -7.66 11.63 -2.74
N LEU A 226 -6.49 11.51 -3.39
CA LEU A 226 -6.38 11.22 -4.82
C LEU A 226 -6.47 9.71 -5.14
N VAL A 227 -6.42 8.86 -4.11
CA VAL A 227 -6.58 7.43 -4.27
C VAL A 227 -8.07 7.12 -4.40
N LYS A 228 -8.49 6.83 -5.64
CA LYS A 228 -9.88 6.55 -6.03
C LYS A 228 -9.87 5.48 -7.11
N PRO A 229 -9.86 4.19 -6.73
CA PRO A 229 -9.86 3.10 -7.72
C PRO A 229 -11.01 3.23 -8.72
N SER A 230 -10.68 3.16 -10.01
CA SER A 230 -11.65 3.41 -11.10
C SER A 230 -12.73 2.32 -11.17
N ASP A 231 -12.31 1.06 -11.05
CA ASP A 231 -13.17 -0.14 -11.13
C ASP A 231 -12.98 -1.06 -9.92
N GLY A 232 -12.48 -0.52 -8.83
CA GLY A 232 -12.11 -1.27 -7.63
C GLY A 232 -12.84 -0.80 -6.38
N LYS A 233 -12.51 -1.46 -5.26
CA LYS A 233 -12.95 -1.07 -3.93
C LYS A 233 -11.90 -0.18 -3.27
N LEU A 234 -12.36 0.83 -2.54
CA LEU A 234 -11.57 1.60 -1.61
C LEU A 234 -12.08 1.35 -0.20
N ILE A 235 -11.25 0.78 0.65
CA ILE A 235 -11.60 0.45 2.03
C ILE A 235 -10.73 1.27 2.97
N TRP A 236 -11.35 1.93 3.93
CA TRP A 236 -10.69 2.59 5.05
C TRP A 236 -10.95 1.79 6.32
N LEU A 237 -9.91 1.17 6.87
CA LEU A 237 -9.95 0.54 8.18
C LEU A 237 -9.32 1.50 9.18
N LEU A 238 -10.14 1.97 10.10
CA LEU A 238 -9.82 3.00 11.08
C LEU A 238 -9.95 2.44 12.48
N ASP A 239 -9.08 2.81 13.42
CA ASP A 239 -9.45 2.66 14.82
C ASP A 239 -10.24 3.87 15.31
N ARG A 240 -10.89 3.72 16.46
CA ARG A 240 -11.71 4.80 17.07
C ARG A 240 -10.86 6.06 17.32
N ALA A 241 -9.58 5.91 17.62
CA ALA A 241 -8.70 7.04 17.89
C ALA A 241 -8.45 7.87 16.61
N ALA A 242 -8.17 7.22 15.48
CA ALA A 242 -8.03 7.88 14.19
C ALA A 242 -9.37 8.48 13.71
N ALA A 243 -10.50 7.82 13.98
CA ALA A 243 -11.83 8.26 13.57
C ALA A 243 -12.45 9.32 14.51
N SER A 244 -11.75 9.75 15.57
CA SER A 244 -12.33 10.56 16.65
C SER A 244 -12.84 11.95 16.24
N GLN A 245 -12.44 12.45 15.08
CA GLN A 245 -12.91 13.74 14.53
C GLN A 245 -13.84 13.59 13.33
N LEU A 246 -14.17 12.37 12.90
CA LEU A 246 -15.17 12.15 11.86
C LEU A 246 -16.58 12.45 12.39
N THR A 247 -17.38 13.13 11.54
CA THR A 247 -18.77 13.51 11.91
C THR A 247 -19.73 12.32 11.78
N SER A 248 -19.48 11.41 10.86
CA SER A 248 -20.25 10.17 10.68
C SER A 248 -19.47 9.01 11.29
N GLN A 249 -19.83 8.63 12.52
CA GLN A 249 -19.39 7.34 13.09
C GLN A 249 -20.31 6.25 12.51
N THR A 250 -19.95 5.71 11.37
CA THR A 250 -20.58 4.49 10.82
C THR A 250 -19.88 3.25 11.34
#